data_c04b2fbb3407f741429c55976753f067
#
_entry.id   c04b2fbb3407f741429c55976753f067
#
_cell.length_a   1.000
_cell.length_b   1.000
_cell.length_c   1.000
_cell.angle_alpha   90.00
_cell.angle_beta   90.00
_cell.angle_gamma   90.00
#
_symmetry.space_group_name_H-M   'P 1'
#
loop_
_entity.id
_entity.type
_entity.pdbx_description
1 polymer ?
#
loop_
_entity_poly.entity_id
_entity_poly.type
_entity_poly.pdbx_seq_one_letter_code
_entity_poly.pdbx_strand_id
1 'polypeptide(L)'
;LALSGLPDQPGVAARLFEALGDAGLNVDLIVQSTHEGASNDIAFTVGESELERARQVCQHLLEDMGAAETRLTAEPGMAKISISGAGIMGRPGVAARLFDTLARLGINLRLIATSEVKVSCVVEGSQGSKALRAAAEAFALGETQLREGPLPAQPGAPAVRGVALDLNQVQITVKGVPDRPGAAAAICRSLADSGISLDAIVQSERLRPAPPGSNASSRDMSFILRRGDRPGAEAALSPLLQQWPGAGFEEGAAIARVSAVGAGMACTAGTAARMFRALADAAINIEMIATSEIRTSCVVAEADGVRALQVVHGAFGLGGHHTHQVEGTEAPDLP
;
A
#
# COMPACT_ATOMS: atom_id res chain seq x y z
N LEU A 1 11.89 0.90 6.87
CA LEU A 1 12.89 1.37 5.93
C LEU A 1 12.20 2.02 4.74
N ALA A 2 12.86 3.01 4.13
CA ALA A 2 12.41 3.64 2.90
C ALA A 2 13.59 3.91 1.97
N LEU A 3 13.42 3.58 0.70
CA LEU A 3 14.34 3.89 -0.38
C LEU A 3 13.67 4.91 -1.29
N SER A 4 14.19 6.13 -1.35
CA SER A 4 13.60 7.21 -2.14
C SER A 4 14.48 7.55 -3.34
N GLY A 5 13.85 7.74 -4.49
CA GLY A 5 14.55 8.04 -5.74
C GLY A 5 15.12 6.81 -6.45
N LEU A 6 14.51 5.65 -6.27
CA LEU A 6 14.85 4.46 -7.05
C LEU A 6 14.48 4.66 -8.53
N PRO A 7 15.25 4.13 -9.49
CA PRO A 7 14.86 4.16 -10.90
C PRO A 7 13.50 3.49 -11.13
N ASP A 8 12.64 4.14 -11.91
CA ASP A 8 11.36 3.57 -12.32
C ASP A 8 11.55 2.64 -13.51
N GLN A 9 11.97 1.41 -13.22
CA GLN A 9 12.29 0.40 -14.23
C GLN A 9 11.86 -0.99 -13.76
N PRO A 10 11.41 -1.87 -14.69
CA PRO A 10 11.14 -3.26 -14.37
C PRO A 10 12.34 -3.93 -13.68
N GLY A 11 12.09 -4.66 -12.61
CA GLY A 11 13.09 -5.44 -11.89
C GLY A 11 13.68 -4.77 -10.65
N VAL A 12 13.53 -3.47 -10.43
CA VAL A 12 14.07 -2.79 -9.23
C VAL A 12 13.45 -3.38 -7.95
N ALA A 13 12.12 -3.46 -7.88
CA ALA A 13 11.44 -4.07 -6.73
C ALA A 13 11.80 -5.56 -6.58
N ALA A 14 11.92 -6.31 -7.70
CA ALA A 14 12.30 -7.71 -7.67
C ALA A 14 13.67 -7.90 -7.00
N ARG A 15 14.70 -7.18 -7.45
CA ARG A 15 16.05 -7.23 -6.87
C ARG A 15 16.07 -6.89 -5.39
N LEU A 16 15.32 -5.85 -4.99
CA LEU A 16 15.25 -5.44 -3.58
C LEU A 16 14.68 -6.56 -2.70
N PHE A 17 13.51 -7.08 -3.06
CA PHE A 17 12.85 -8.08 -2.23
C PHE A 17 13.44 -9.49 -2.35
N GLU A 18 14.15 -9.80 -3.42
CA GLU A 18 15.00 -11.00 -3.50
C GLU A 18 16.18 -10.91 -2.55
N ALA A 19 16.93 -9.81 -2.57
CA ALA A 19 18.06 -9.63 -1.65
C ALA A 19 17.63 -9.72 -0.17
N LEU A 20 16.47 -9.14 0.18
CA LEU A 20 15.90 -9.27 1.52
C LEU A 20 15.47 -10.71 1.83
N GLY A 21 14.83 -11.39 0.88
CA GLY A 21 14.40 -12.78 1.00
C GLY A 21 15.57 -13.74 1.15
N ASP A 22 16.62 -13.60 0.34
CA ASP A 22 17.84 -14.41 0.40
C ASP A 22 18.59 -14.21 1.73
N ALA A 23 18.50 -13.01 2.30
CA ALA A 23 18.96 -12.74 3.64
C ALA A 23 18.03 -13.32 4.74
N GLY A 24 16.94 -14.01 4.39
CA GLY A 24 15.97 -14.57 5.35
C GLY A 24 15.16 -13.51 6.10
N LEU A 25 15.05 -12.29 5.57
CA LEU A 25 14.31 -11.21 6.18
C LEU A 25 12.84 -11.28 5.77
N ASN A 26 11.95 -11.23 6.76
CA ASN A 26 10.52 -11.18 6.52
C ASN A 26 10.05 -9.74 6.44
N VAL A 27 9.48 -9.38 5.28
CA VAL A 27 8.91 -8.05 5.04
C VAL A 27 7.39 -8.14 5.19
N ASP A 28 6.82 -7.29 6.04
CA ASP A 28 5.40 -7.37 6.38
C ASP A 28 4.55 -6.41 5.52
N LEU A 29 4.87 -5.12 5.54
CA LEU A 29 4.17 -4.09 4.77
C LEU A 29 5.08 -3.57 3.68
N ILE A 30 4.63 -3.58 2.44
CA ILE A 30 5.35 -3.01 1.31
C ILE A 30 4.46 -1.96 0.67
N VAL A 31 5.02 -0.77 0.48
CA VAL A 31 4.38 0.35 -0.21
C VAL A 31 5.34 0.88 -1.25
N GLN A 32 4.86 1.02 -2.47
CA GLN A 32 5.57 1.71 -3.54
C GLN A 32 4.71 2.84 -4.08
N SER A 33 5.31 3.99 -4.28
CA SER A 33 4.69 5.14 -4.93
C SER A 33 5.58 5.66 -6.04
N THR A 34 4.96 6.02 -7.17
CA THR A 34 5.64 6.63 -8.31
C THR A 34 5.68 8.15 -8.14
N HIS A 35 6.78 8.77 -8.53
CA HIS A 35 6.96 10.22 -8.50
C HIS A 35 7.24 10.81 -9.89
N GLU A 36 7.18 12.14 -9.98
CA GLU A 36 7.61 12.87 -11.15
C GLU A 36 9.09 12.58 -11.46
N GLY A 37 9.43 12.41 -12.75
CA GLY A 37 10.80 12.22 -13.18
C GLY A 37 11.30 10.78 -13.22
N ALA A 38 10.44 9.81 -13.46
CA ALA A 38 10.79 8.40 -13.62
C ALA A 38 11.53 7.81 -12.40
N SER A 39 11.13 8.19 -11.20
CA SER A 39 11.63 7.65 -9.94
C SER A 39 10.52 7.10 -9.07
N ASN A 40 10.84 6.06 -8.29
CA ASN A 40 9.95 5.42 -7.33
C ASN A 40 10.50 5.53 -5.91
N ASP A 41 9.60 5.57 -4.95
CA ASP A 41 9.91 5.34 -3.55
C ASP A 41 9.34 4.00 -3.12
N ILE A 42 10.14 3.19 -2.45
CA ILE A 42 9.71 1.92 -1.86
C ILE A 42 9.93 1.98 -0.36
N ALA A 43 8.87 1.84 0.41
CA ALA A 43 8.91 1.73 1.86
C ALA A 43 8.39 0.37 2.30
N PHE A 44 8.98 -0.17 3.36
CA PHE A 44 8.57 -1.45 3.92
C PHE A 44 8.89 -1.56 5.41
N THR A 45 8.22 -2.49 6.09
CA THR A 45 8.46 -2.77 7.50
C THR A 45 9.09 -4.14 7.69
N VAL A 46 10.01 -4.21 8.64
CA VAL A 46 10.64 -5.45 9.15
C VAL A 46 10.53 -5.48 10.66
N GLY A 47 10.81 -6.62 11.27
CA GLY A 47 10.97 -6.70 12.72
C GLY A 47 12.09 -5.77 13.21
N GLU A 48 11.92 -5.13 14.37
CA GLU A 48 12.90 -4.17 14.90
C GLU A 48 14.29 -4.81 15.08
N SER A 49 14.34 -6.07 15.51
CA SER A 49 15.59 -6.84 15.63
C SER A 49 16.28 -7.10 14.29
N GLU A 50 15.56 -6.99 13.17
CA GLU A 50 16.07 -7.23 11.81
C GLU A 50 16.43 -5.92 11.09
N LEU A 51 16.11 -4.76 11.68
CA LEU A 51 16.24 -3.45 11.03
C LEU A 51 17.67 -3.20 10.53
N GLU A 52 18.67 -3.42 11.35
CA GLU A 52 20.05 -3.13 10.98
C GLU A 52 20.55 -4.07 9.87
N ARG A 53 20.15 -5.33 9.93
CA ARG A 53 20.48 -6.30 8.87
C ARG A 53 19.81 -5.94 7.56
N ALA A 54 18.52 -5.55 7.59
CA ALA A 54 17.79 -5.09 6.43
C ALA A 54 18.42 -3.83 5.81
N ARG A 55 18.85 -2.88 6.68
CA ARG A 55 19.56 -1.67 6.24
C ARG A 55 20.85 -1.99 5.49
N GLN A 56 21.65 -2.93 6.00
CA GLN A 56 22.90 -3.36 5.37
C GLN A 56 22.64 -4.02 4.01
N VAL A 57 21.64 -4.90 3.91
CA VAL A 57 21.26 -5.54 2.65
C VAL A 57 20.84 -4.49 1.60
N CYS A 58 20.01 -3.53 2.00
CA CYS A 58 19.60 -2.45 1.10
C CYS A 58 20.78 -1.59 0.66
N GLN A 59 21.68 -1.24 1.58
CA GLN A 59 22.85 -0.43 1.25
C GLN A 59 23.75 -1.13 0.23
N HIS A 60 24.03 -2.40 0.45
CA HIS A 60 24.84 -3.20 -0.48
C HIS A 60 24.18 -3.32 -1.85
N LEU A 61 22.88 -3.56 -1.88
CA LEU A 61 22.12 -3.59 -3.13
C LEU A 61 22.20 -2.26 -3.91
N LEU A 62 22.09 -1.12 -3.22
CA LEU A 62 22.18 0.18 -3.86
C LEU A 62 23.57 0.44 -4.45
N GLU A 63 24.63 -0.01 -3.77
CA GLU A 63 26.01 0.02 -4.29
C GLU A 63 26.14 -0.83 -5.56
N ASP A 64 25.62 -2.05 -5.54
CA ASP A 64 25.63 -2.98 -6.69
C ASP A 64 24.80 -2.47 -7.88
N MET A 65 23.77 -1.68 -7.61
CA MET A 65 22.95 -1.07 -8.66
C MET A 65 23.55 0.21 -9.22
N GLY A 66 24.59 0.76 -8.58
CA GLY A 66 25.09 2.09 -8.92
C GLY A 66 24.08 3.21 -8.65
N ALA A 67 23.14 3.01 -7.76
CA ALA A 67 22.04 3.93 -7.43
C ALA A 67 22.47 4.94 -6.36
N ALA A 68 23.54 5.68 -6.62
CA ALA A 68 24.16 6.60 -5.66
C ALA A 68 23.25 7.78 -5.25
N GLU A 69 22.25 8.10 -6.06
CA GLU A 69 21.28 9.18 -5.77
C GLU A 69 20.10 8.70 -4.91
N THR A 70 19.94 7.38 -4.74
CA THR A 70 18.87 6.81 -3.93
C THR A 70 19.15 7.01 -2.45
N ARG A 71 18.20 7.60 -1.74
CA ARG A 71 18.30 7.82 -0.30
C ARG A 71 17.68 6.64 0.45
N LEU A 72 18.49 5.99 1.28
CA LEU A 72 18.03 4.97 2.23
C LEU A 72 17.78 5.61 3.60
N THR A 73 16.58 5.44 4.12
CA THR A 73 16.19 5.88 5.48
C THR A 73 15.74 4.66 6.28
N ALA A 74 16.18 4.56 7.54
CA ALA A 74 15.75 3.52 8.47
C ALA A 74 15.29 4.19 9.75
N GLU A 75 14.05 3.95 10.15
CA GLU A 75 13.43 4.53 11.35
C GLU A 75 13.10 3.40 12.33
N PRO A 76 13.79 3.31 13.48
CA PRO A 76 13.48 2.37 14.56
C PRO A 76 12.30 2.86 15.41
N GLY A 77 11.78 2.00 16.26
CA GLY A 77 10.78 2.38 17.27
C GLY A 77 9.43 2.73 16.69
N MET A 78 9.02 2.07 15.59
CA MET A 78 7.70 2.26 14.96
C MET A 78 6.72 1.18 15.42
N ALA A 79 5.43 1.51 15.41
CA ALA A 79 4.35 0.55 15.63
C ALA A 79 3.39 0.54 14.44
N LYS A 80 3.04 -0.67 13.98
CA LYS A 80 2.01 -0.89 12.97
C LYS A 80 0.66 -1.15 13.65
N ILE A 81 -0.33 -0.33 13.34
CA ILE A 81 -1.71 -0.49 13.77
C ILE A 81 -2.53 -0.93 12.58
N SER A 82 -3.35 -1.97 12.76
CA SER A 82 -4.19 -2.49 11.69
C SER A 82 -5.57 -2.81 12.20
N ILE A 83 -6.57 -2.52 11.38
CA ILE A 83 -7.92 -3.05 11.52
C ILE A 83 -8.18 -4.00 10.36
N SER A 84 -8.80 -5.14 10.64
CA SER A 84 -9.11 -6.13 9.62
C SER A 84 -10.52 -6.67 9.80
N GLY A 85 -11.18 -7.00 8.70
CA GLY A 85 -12.51 -7.58 8.68
C GLY A 85 -13.10 -7.63 7.27
N ALA A 86 -13.94 -8.64 7.02
CA ALA A 86 -14.62 -8.80 5.73
C ALA A 86 -15.54 -7.61 5.39
N GLY A 87 -15.97 -6.85 6.40
CA GLY A 87 -16.82 -5.67 6.22
C GLY A 87 -16.08 -4.40 5.79
N ILE A 88 -14.79 -4.46 5.49
CA ILE A 88 -14.02 -3.29 5.01
C ILE A 88 -14.27 -3.10 3.51
N MET A 89 -14.33 -4.21 2.76
CA MET A 89 -14.55 -4.18 1.32
C MET A 89 -15.90 -3.53 0.98
N GLY A 90 -15.85 -2.56 0.06
CA GLY A 90 -17.06 -1.88 -0.43
C GLY A 90 -17.77 -0.99 0.59
N ARG A 91 -17.18 -0.76 1.76
CA ARG A 91 -17.73 0.16 2.77
C ARG A 91 -16.93 1.45 2.84
N PRO A 92 -17.43 2.54 2.25
CA PRO A 92 -16.82 3.86 2.42
C PRO A 92 -16.71 4.25 3.90
N GLY A 93 -15.63 4.94 4.27
CA GLY A 93 -15.48 5.55 5.59
C GLY A 93 -14.75 4.74 6.65
N VAL A 94 -14.41 3.45 6.43
CA VAL A 94 -13.66 2.67 7.41
C VAL A 94 -12.26 3.27 7.65
N ALA A 95 -11.52 3.56 6.59
CA ALA A 95 -10.21 4.21 6.69
C ALA A 95 -10.33 5.62 7.30
N ALA A 96 -11.34 6.40 6.89
CA ALA A 96 -11.61 7.71 7.45
C ALA A 96 -11.82 7.65 8.96
N ARG A 97 -12.63 6.69 9.44
CA ARG A 97 -12.90 6.50 10.87
C ARG A 97 -11.64 6.17 11.66
N LEU A 98 -10.78 5.27 11.16
CA LEU A 98 -9.51 4.96 11.80
C LEU A 98 -8.62 6.20 11.88
N PHE A 99 -8.42 6.87 10.75
CA PHE A 99 -7.51 8.01 10.67
C PHE A 99 -8.02 9.21 11.48
N ASP A 100 -9.32 9.44 11.53
CA ASP A 100 -9.95 10.44 12.42
C ASP A 100 -9.70 10.14 13.89
N THR A 101 -9.85 8.89 14.27
CA THR A 101 -9.62 8.46 15.65
C THR A 101 -8.18 8.75 16.07
N LEU A 102 -7.22 8.44 15.21
CA LEU A 102 -5.80 8.69 15.48
C LEU A 102 -5.49 10.21 15.47
N ALA A 103 -6.08 10.93 14.53
CA ALA A 103 -5.89 12.38 14.41
C ALA A 103 -6.37 13.16 15.65
N ARG A 104 -7.53 12.79 16.23
CA ARG A 104 -8.06 13.39 17.49
C ARG A 104 -7.10 13.20 18.66
N LEU A 105 -6.25 12.20 18.64
CA LEU A 105 -5.23 11.94 19.64
C LEU A 105 -3.90 12.64 19.34
N GLY A 106 -3.81 13.38 18.23
CA GLY A 106 -2.58 14.02 17.75
C GLY A 106 -1.57 13.05 17.17
N ILE A 107 -2.00 11.83 16.79
CA ILE A 107 -1.13 10.80 16.24
C ILE A 107 -0.99 11.02 14.73
N ASN A 108 0.25 11.23 14.27
CA ASN A 108 0.55 11.34 12.85
C ASN A 108 0.80 9.96 12.22
N LEU A 109 0.42 9.81 10.95
CA LEU A 109 0.60 8.60 10.17
C LEU A 109 1.89 8.71 9.35
N ARG A 110 2.79 7.75 9.53
CA ARG A 110 4.06 7.68 8.79
C ARG A 110 3.91 6.95 7.48
N LEU A 111 3.22 5.82 7.50
CA LEU A 111 2.97 4.97 6.35
C LEU A 111 1.50 4.52 6.39
N ILE A 112 0.86 4.49 5.24
CA ILE A 112 -0.48 3.95 5.07
C ILE A 112 -0.45 2.90 3.99
N ALA A 113 -1.02 1.74 4.27
CA ALA A 113 -1.33 0.73 3.28
C ALA A 113 -2.68 0.09 3.58
N THR A 114 -3.48 -0.08 2.56
CA THR A 114 -4.80 -0.68 2.68
C THR A 114 -4.97 -1.82 1.69
N SER A 115 -5.85 -2.73 2.05
CA SER A 115 -6.34 -3.78 1.17
C SER A 115 -7.84 -3.94 1.36
N GLU A 116 -8.48 -4.78 0.58
CA GLU A 116 -9.93 -5.04 0.65
C GLU A 116 -10.44 -5.46 2.03
N VAL A 117 -9.58 -6.07 2.85
CA VAL A 117 -9.95 -6.60 4.16
C VAL A 117 -9.17 -6.00 5.32
N LYS A 118 -8.26 -5.05 5.04
CA LYS A 118 -7.37 -4.50 6.07
C LYS A 118 -6.96 -3.07 5.78
N VAL A 119 -6.98 -2.24 6.81
CA VAL A 119 -6.38 -0.90 6.82
C VAL A 119 -5.24 -0.91 7.83
N SER A 120 -4.03 -0.60 7.38
CA SER A 120 -2.83 -0.54 8.20
C SER A 120 -2.21 0.84 8.14
N CYS A 121 -1.69 1.31 9.26
CA CYS A 121 -0.88 2.50 9.33
C CYS A 121 0.29 2.29 10.30
N VAL A 122 1.39 2.98 10.05
CA VAL A 122 2.54 3.03 10.91
C VAL A 122 2.54 4.35 11.67
N VAL A 123 2.79 4.27 12.97
CA VAL A 123 2.86 5.41 13.89
C VAL A 123 4.12 5.30 14.74
N GLU A 124 4.46 6.36 15.47
CA GLU A 124 5.52 6.32 16.48
C GLU A 124 5.23 5.23 17.52
N GLY A 125 6.22 4.38 17.85
CA GLY A 125 6.04 3.24 18.72
C GLY A 125 5.55 3.62 20.12
N SER A 126 5.99 4.78 20.65
CA SER A 126 5.52 5.34 21.93
C SER A 126 3.99 5.60 21.93
N GLN A 127 3.37 5.75 20.77
CA GLN A 127 1.94 5.99 20.61
C GLN A 127 1.16 4.72 20.26
N GLY A 128 1.84 3.60 20.01
CA GLY A 128 1.24 2.36 19.51
C GLY A 128 0.10 1.83 20.38
N SER A 129 0.34 1.65 21.69
CA SER A 129 -0.69 1.14 22.63
C SER A 129 -1.88 2.11 22.79
N LYS A 130 -1.63 3.43 22.71
CA LYS A 130 -2.70 4.43 22.72
C LYS A 130 -3.53 4.37 21.45
N ALA A 131 -2.88 4.24 20.30
CA ALA A 131 -3.52 4.12 19.00
C ALA A 131 -4.38 2.84 18.91
N LEU A 132 -3.85 1.71 19.38
CA LEU A 132 -4.56 0.41 19.39
C LEU A 132 -5.84 0.48 20.21
N ARG A 133 -5.78 1.00 21.45
CA ARG A 133 -6.96 1.14 22.31
C ARG A 133 -8.02 2.04 21.71
N ALA A 134 -7.61 3.19 21.19
CA ALA A 134 -8.55 4.11 20.56
C ALA A 134 -9.20 3.53 19.30
N ALA A 135 -8.44 2.79 18.49
CA ALA A 135 -9.00 2.08 17.34
C ALA A 135 -10.01 1.01 17.79
N ALA A 136 -9.69 0.22 18.81
CA ALA A 136 -10.61 -0.78 19.36
C ALA A 136 -11.92 -0.17 19.85
N GLU A 137 -11.86 0.92 20.61
CA GLU A 137 -13.04 1.66 21.08
C GLU A 137 -13.84 2.21 19.89
N ALA A 138 -13.18 2.85 18.93
CA ALA A 138 -13.83 3.40 17.75
C ALA A 138 -14.58 2.34 16.93
N PHE A 139 -14.09 1.12 16.86
CA PHE A 139 -14.71 0.02 16.11
C PHE A 139 -15.53 -0.94 16.99
N ALA A 140 -15.75 -0.62 18.27
CA ALA A 140 -16.45 -1.43 19.26
C ALA A 140 -15.92 -2.89 19.34
N LEU A 141 -14.60 -3.04 19.32
CA LEU A 141 -13.91 -4.33 19.42
C LEU A 141 -13.67 -4.68 20.89
N GLY A 142 -14.03 -5.90 21.27
CA GLY A 142 -13.75 -6.44 22.60
C GLY A 142 -12.28 -6.81 22.79
N GLU A 143 -11.84 -6.98 24.05
CA GLU A 143 -10.45 -7.35 24.38
C GLU A 143 -9.96 -8.62 23.67
N THR A 144 -10.84 -9.59 23.47
CA THR A 144 -10.52 -10.84 22.74
C THR A 144 -10.23 -10.65 21.26
N GLN A 145 -10.63 -9.50 20.70
CA GLN A 145 -10.39 -9.13 19.31
C GLN A 145 -9.11 -8.27 19.14
N LEU A 146 -8.55 -7.81 20.27
CA LEU A 146 -7.27 -7.12 20.30
C LEU A 146 -6.13 -8.13 20.25
N ARG A 147 -5.17 -7.87 19.38
CA ARG A 147 -4.00 -8.70 19.28
C ARG A 147 -2.76 -7.81 19.17
N GLU A 148 -1.79 -8.07 20.03
CA GLU A 148 -0.46 -7.51 19.94
C GLU A 148 0.50 -8.53 19.31
N GLY A 149 1.39 -8.06 18.44
CA GLY A 149 2.35 -8.88 17.72
C GLY A 149 1.88 -9.40 16.37
N PRO A 150 2.74 -10.13 15.66
CA PRO A 150 2.45 -10.67 14.35
C PRO A 150 1.34 -11.72 14.41
N LEU A 151 0.60 -11.89 13.29
CA LEU A 151 -0.34 -13.00 13.18
C LEU A 151 0.40 -14.34 13.25
N PRO A 152 -0.20 -15.35 13.92
CA PRO A 152 0.41 -16.67 13.95
C PRO A 152 0.48 -17.23 12.52
N ALA A 153 1.64 -17.80 12.20
CA ALA A 153 1.82 -18.55 10.98
C ALA A 153 0.74 -19.65 10.88
N GLN A 154 0.20 -19.84 9.68
CA GLN A 154 -0.65 -21.01 9.38
C GLN A 154 0.23 -22.08 8.70
N PRO A 155 0.83 -23.01 9.45
CA PRO A 155 1.69 -24.03 8.88
C PRO A 155 0.93 -24.88 7.86
N GLY A 156 1.54 -25.10 6.69
CA GLY A 156 0.98 -25.96 5.65
C GLY A 156 0.00 -25.27 4.69
N ALA A 157 -0.40 -24.02 4.93
CA ALA A 157 -1.15 -23.28 3.92
C ALA A 157 -0.23 -22.89 2.76
N PRO A 158 -0.65 -23.11 1.48
CA PRO A 158 0.13 -22.64 0.34
C PRO A 158 0.26 -21.12 0.39
N ALA A 159 1.46 -20.61 0.07
CA ALA A 159 1.73 -19.17 0.08
C ALA A 159 0.72 -18.42 -0.79
N VAL A 160 0.50 -18.92 -2.01
CA VAL A 160 -0.47 -18.35 -2.96
C VAL A 160 -1.44 -19.45 -3.40
N ARG A 161 -2.72 -19.12 -3.42
CA ARG A 161 -3.82 -20.01 -3.86
C ARG A 161 -4.46 -19.56 -5.17
N GLY A 162 -4.29 -18.31 -5.53
CA GLY A 162 -4.86 -17.73 -6.74
C GLY A 162 -4.25 -16.41 -7.11
N VAL A 163 -4.47 -16.02 -8.36
CA VAL A 163 -4.11 -14.71 -8.88
C VAL A 163 -5.35 -14.09 -9.49
N ALA A 164 -5.64 -12.84 -9.13
CA ALA A 164 -6.78 -12.08 -9.61
C ALA A 164 -6.32 -10.88 -10.44
N LEU A 165 -7.11 -10.52 -11.45
CA LEU A 165 -6.94 -9.33 -12.28
C LEU A 165 -8.18 -8.44 -12.14
N ASP A 166 -7.98 -7.15 -11.96
CA ASP A 166 -9.01 -6.14 -11.97
C ASP A 166 -8.62 -5.02 -12.97
N LEU A 167 -9.46 -4.81 -13.97
CA LEU A 167 -9.27 -3.81 -15.03
C LEU A 167 -10.17 -2.57 -14.84
N ASN A 168 -11.09 -2.59 -13.89
CA ASN A 168 -12.02 -1.49 -13.66
C ASN A 168 -11.52 -0.51 -12.58
N GLN A 169 -10.23 -0.22 -12.62
CA GLN A 169 -9.58 0.62 -11.62
C GLN A 169 -8.95 1.85 -12.26
N VAL A 170 -8.83 2.90 -11.48
CA VAL A 170 -8.07 4.11 -11.80
C VAL A 170 -7.25 4.51 -10.58
N GLN A 171 -6.04 4.95 -10.84
CA GLN A 171 -5.20 5.60 -9.82
C GLN A 171 -5.45 7.10 -9.87
N ILE A 172 -5.63 7.69 -8.70
CA ILE A 172 -5.60 9.14 -8.51
C ILE A 172 -4.53 9.48 -7.47
N THR A 173 -3.91 10.63 -7.62
CA THR A 173 -2.92 11.11 -6.65
C THR A 173 -3.30 12.50 -6.18
N VAL A 174 -3.36 12.67 -4.87
CA VAL A 174 -3.44 13.98 -4.22
C VAL A 174 -2.03 14.40 -3.85
N LYS A 175 -1.51 15.39 -4.56
CA LYS A 175 -0.20 15.98 -4.31
C LYS A 175 -0.28 17.02 -3.22
N GLY A 176 0.80 17.19 -2.46
CA GLY A 176 0.93 18.28 -1.50
C GLY A 176 0.02 18.16 -0.28
N VAL A 177 -0.35 16.95 0.14
CA VAL A 177 -1.12 16.71 1.37
C VAL A 177 -0.29 17.13 2.58
N PRO A 178 -0.76 18.04 3.46
CA PRO A 178 0.00 18.46 4.63
C PRO A 178 0.37 17.27 5.54
N ASP A 179 1.65 17.17 5.91
CA ASP A 179 2.14 16.10 6.81
C ASP A 179 1.80 16.43 8.26
N ARG A 180 0.53 16.28 8.61
CA ARG A 180 0.00 16.52 9.96
C ARG A 180 -1.16 15.60 10.28
N PRO A 181 -1.43 15.33 11.56
CA PRO A 181 -2.62 14.58 11.98
C PRO A 181 -3.90 15.15 11.38
N GLY A 182 -4.75 14.30 10.83
CA GLY A 182 -6.03 14.65 10.25
C GLY A 182 -6.05 14.93 8.75
N ALA A 183 -4.93 15.14 8.07
CA ALA A 183 -4.93 15.40 6.63
C ALA A 183 -5.41 14.19 5.84
N ALA A 184 -4.87 13.00 6.08
CA ALA A 184 -5.35 11.75 5.47
C ALA A 184 -6.81 11.45 5.83
N ALA A 185 -7.20 11.71 7.07
CA ALA A 185 -8.60 11.55 7.51
C ALA A 185 -9.57 12.44 6.73
N ALA A 186 -9.19 13.71 6.50
CA ALA A 186 -10.02 14.66 5.76
C ALA A 186 -10.26 14.21 4.31
N ILE A 187 -9.21 13.71 3.62
CA ILE A 187 -9.34 13.15 2.27
C ILE A 187 -10.29 11.94 2.28
N CYS A 188 -10.00 10.96 3.14
CA CYS A 188 -10.79 9.72 3.19
C CYS A 188 -12.25 9.99 3.58
N ARG A 189 -12.51 10.99 4.43
CA ARG A 189 -13.88 11.39 4.80
C ARG A 189 -14.59 12.03 3.61
N SER A 190 -13.95 12.97 2.91
CA SER A 190 -14.54 13.64 1.76
C SER A 190 -14.97 12.65 0.68
N LEU A 191 -14.15 11.64 0.42
CA LEU A 191 -14.47 10.57 -0.52
C LEU A 191 -15.60 9.67 0.01
N ALA A 192 -15.55 9.29 1.29
CA ALA A 192 -16.58 8.47 1.92
C ALA A 192 -17.95 9.13 1.97
N ASP A 193 -18.02 10.42 2.28
CA ASP A 193 -19.26 11.22 2.30
C ASP A 193 -19.91 11.31 0.90
N SER A 194 -19.09 11.12 -0.15
CA SER A 194 -19.55 11.02 -1.54
C SER A 194 -19.85 9.59 -1.98
N GLY A 195 -19.84 8.61 -1.06
CA GLY A 195 -20.12 7.21 -1.34
C GLY A 195 -18.98 6.47 -2.06
N ILE A 196 -17.79 7.06 -2.17
CA ILE A 196 -16.66 6.49 -2.90
C ILE A 196 -15.87 5.55 -1.99
N SER A 197 -15.74 4.29 -2.42
CA SER A 197 -14.91 3.30 -1.76
C SER A 197 -13.48 3.33 -2.31
N LEU A 198 -12.51 3.24 -1.43
CA LEU A 198 -11.10 3.17 -1.77
C LEU A 198 -10.61 1.72 -1.67
N ASP A 199 -10.05 1.19 -2.76
CA ASP A 199 -9.51 -0.16 -2.80
C ASP A 199 -8.07 -0.24 -2.29
N ALA A 200 -7.29 0.80 -2.54
CA ALA A 200 -5.96 0.95 -1.97
C ALA A 200 -5.66 2.42 -1.67
N ILE A 201 -4.92 2.63 -0.60
CA ILE A 201 -4.38 3.93 -0.18
C ILE A 201 -2.89 3.75 0.05
N VAL A 202 -2.09 4.55 -0.63
CA VAL A 202 -0.63 4.58 -0.49
C VAL A 202 -0.19 6.01 -0.20
N GLN A 203 0.55 6.20 0.86
CA GLN A 203 1.15 7.48 1.20
C GLN A 203 2.64 7.45 0.87
N SER A 204 3.13 8.45 0.13
CA SER A 204 4.55 8.61 -0.17
C SER A 204 5.36 8.89 1.10
N GLU A 205 6.52 8.26 1.20
CA GLU A 205 7.51 8.54 2.25
C GLU A 205 8.25 9.86 2.04
N ARG A 206 8.28 10.35 0.79
CA ARG A 206 9.00 11.57 0.45
C ARG A 206 8.30 12.80 0.98
N LEU A 207 8.99 13.53 1.85
CA LEU A 207 8.55 14.84 2.30
C LEU A 207 8.90 15.89 1.23
N ARG A 208 7.88 16.63 0.80
CA ARG A 208 8.07 17.85 0.02
C ARG A 208 8.30 19.02 0.96
N PRO A 209 9.22 19.93 0.62
CA PRO A 209 9.37 21.19 1.38
C PRO A 209 8.05 21.93 1.48
N ALA A 210 7.87 22.67 2.56
CA ALA A 210 6.70 23.53 2.74
C ALA A 210 6.56 24.49 1.55
N PRO A 211 5.40 24.57 0.89
CA PRO A 211 5.18 25.56 -0.17
C PRO A 211 5.21 26.98 0.41
N PRO A 212 5.47 28.02 -0.42
CA PRO A 212 5.44 29.39 0.02
C PRO A 212 4.13 29.73 0.76
N GLY A 213 4.25 30.26 1.97
CA GLY A 213 3.09 30.58 2.83
C GLY A 213 2.60 29.46 3.73
N SER A 214 3.25 28.30 3.72
CA SER A 214 2.98 27.18 4.65
C SER A 214 4.25 26.86 5.47
N ASN A 215 4.05 26.46 6.73
CA ASN A 215 5.12 25.99 7.60
C ASN A 215 5.17 24.46 7.69
N ALA A 216 4.29 23.74 6.99
CA ALA A 216 4.17 22.31 7.03
C ALA A 216 4.74 21.68 5.76
N SER A 217 5.61 20.69 5.93
CA SER A 217 5.96 19.76 4.85
C SER A 217 4.72 19.01 4.36
N SER A 218 4.79 18.49 3.16
CA SER A 218 3.68 17.75 2.56
C SER A 218 4.15 16.41 2.00
N ARG A 219 3.20 15.52 1.77
CA ARG A 219 3.39 14.21 1.13
C ARG A 219 2.38 14.04 0.02
N ASP A 220 2.64 13.12 -0.89
CA ASP A 220 1.66 12.73 -1.88
C ASP A 220 0.91 11.49 -1.39
N MET A 221 -0.37 11.40 -1.72
CA MET A 221 -1.22 10.25 -1.41
C MET A 221 -1.87 9.75 -2.68
N SER A 222 -1.63 8.49 -3.01
CA SER A 222 -2.24 7.82 -4.14
C SER A 222 -3.34 6.89 -3.68
N PHE A 223 -4.39 6.84 -4.47
CA PHE A 223 -5.59 6.05 -4.21
C PHE A 223 -5.94 5.24 -5.44
N ILE A 224 -6.40 4.02 -5.22
CA ILE A 224 -7.04 3.21 -6.25
C ILE A 224 -8.54 3.17 -5.94
N LEU A 225 -9.33 3.46 -6.95
CA LEU A 225 -10.78 3.44 -6.88
C LEU A 225 -11.38 2.95 -8.19
N ARG A 226 -12.66 2.66 -8.20
CA ARG A 226 -13.34 2.26 -9.43
C ARG A 226 -13.31 3.39 -10.46
N ARG A 227 -13.08 3.05 -11.72
CA ARG A 227 -12.99 4.03 -12.82
C ARG A 227 -14.21 4.96 -12.89
N GLY A 228 -15.41 4.43 -12.65
CA GLY A 228 -16.66 5.20 -12.64
C GLY A 228 -16.76 6.24 -11.52
N ASP A 229 -16.02 6.05 -10.43
CA ASP A 229 -16.06 6.94 -9.25
C ASP A 229 -15.12 8.15 -9.40
N ARG A 230 -14.24 8.16 -10.40
CA ARG A 230 -13.24 9.23 -10.60
C ARG A 230 -13.83 10.64 -10.64
N PRO A 231 -14.86 10.96 -11.47
CA PRO A 231 -15.39 12.33 -11.51
C PRO A 231 -15.96 12.78 -10.17
N GLY A 232 -16.57 11.83 -9.43
CA GLY A 232 -17.06 12.08 -8.08
C GLY A 232 -15.93 12.34 -7.09
N ALA A 233 -14.81 11.63 -7.21
CA ALA A 233 -13.63 11.82 -6.35
C ALA A 233 -13.01 13.19 -6.55
N GLU A 234 -12.84 13.65 -7.79
CA GLU A 234 -12.31 14.98 -8.10
C GLU A 234 -13.22 16.07 -7.53
N ALA A 235 -14.53 15.95 -7.75
CA ALA A 235 -15.51 16.90 -7.22
C ALA A 235 -15.51 16.94 -5.68
N ALA A 236 -15.44 15.79 -5.03
CA ALA A 236 -15.40 15.67 -3.57
C ALA A 236 -14.14 16.30 -2.98
N LEU A 237 -12.99 16.12 -3.60
CA LEU A 237 -11.70 16.58 -3.09
C LEU A 237 -11.43 18.07 -3.37
N SER A 238 -11.98 18.62 -4.43
CA SER A 238 -11.71 19.99 -4.87
C SER A 238 -11.88 21.05 -3.75
N PRO A 239 -12.96 21.08 -2.93
CA PRO A 239 -13.11 22.04 -1.85
C PRO A 239 -12.04 21.90 -0.74
N LEU A 240 -11.56 20.68 -0.51
CA LEU A 240 -10.52 20.40 0.48
C LEU A 240 -9.16 20.87 -0.03
N LEU A 241 -8.82 20.57 -1.28
CA LEU A 241 -7.54 20.93 -1.89
C LEU A 241 -7.34 22.44 -1.99
N GLN A 242 -8.41 23.20 -2.22
CA GLN A 242 -8.37 24.67 -2.20
C GLN A 242 -7.94 25.26 -0.85
N GLN A 243 -8.08 24.50 0.24
CA GLN A 243 -7.67 24.94 1.59
C GLN A 243 -6.18 24.64 1.87
N TRP A 244 -5.52 23.85 1.02
CA TRP A 244 -4.14 23.44 1.20
C TRP A 244 -3.24 24.06 0.14
N PRO A 245 -2.37 25.03 0.51
CA PRO A 245 -1.46 25.67 -0.45
C PRO A 245 -0.56 24.65 -1.14
N GLY A 246 -0.57 24.65 -2.47
CA GLY A 246 0.24 23.73 -3.29
C GLY A 246 -0.30 22.32 -3.41
N ALA A 247 -1.48 22.03 -2.84
CA ALA A 247 -2.15 20.74 -3.08
C ALA A 247 -2.82 20.69 -4.46
N GLY A 248 -2.84 19.50 -5.06
CA GLY A 248 -3.44 19.30 -6.37
C GLY A 248 -3.94 17.86 -6.55
N PHE A 249 -4.89 17.72 -7.47
CA PHE A 249 -5.41 16.42 -7.92
C PHE A 249 -4.72 16.05 -9.23
N GLU A 250 -4.23 14.84 -9.32
CA GLU A 250 -3.63 14.29 -10.52
C GLU A 250 -4.24 12.93 -10.83
N GLU A 251 -4.64 12.76 -12.07
CA GLU A 251 -5.10 11.49 -12.60
C GLU A 251 -3.90 10.71 -13.13
N GLY A 252 -3.78 9.45 -12.71
CA GLY A 252 -2.84 8.51 -13.29
C GLY A 252 -3.31 7.95 -14.63
N ALA A 253 -2.46 7.21 -15.28
CA ALA A 253 -2.79 6.47 -16.50
C ALA A 253 -3.84 5.37 -16.22
N ALA A 254 -4.38 4.76 -17.27
CA ALA A 254 -5.22 3.58 -17.15
C ALA A 254 -4.40 2.40 -16.62
N ILE A 255 -4.89 1.77 -15.58
CA ILE A 255 -4.17 0.75 -14.81
C ILE A 255 -4.92 -0.59 -14.77
N ALA A 256 -4.15 -1.64 -14.53
CA ALA A 256 -4.64 -2.95 -14.13
C ALA A 256 -4.04 -3.32 -12.78
N ARG A 257 -4.83 -3.95 -11.91
CA ARG A 257 -4.38 -4.47 -10.63
C ARG A 257 -4.30 -5.99 -10.69
N VAL A 258 -3.09 -6.53 -10.57
CA VAL A 258 -2.84 -7.98 -10.47
C VAL A 258 -2.53 -8.30 -9.02
N SER A 259 -3.19 -9.32 -8.47
CA SER A 259 -3.07 -9.68 -7.05
C SER A 259 -2.80 -11.16 -6.88
N ALA A 260 -1.74 -11.52 -6.20
CA ALA A 260 -1.53 -12.85 -5.66
C ALA A 260 -2.21 -12.97 -4.30
N VAL A 261 -3.00 -14.03 -4.08
CA VAL A 261 -3.83 -14.21 -2.87
C VAL A 261 -3.53 -15.56 -2.23
N GLY A 262 -3.27 -15.57 -0.93
CA GLY A 262 -3.05 -16.80 -0.17
C GLY A 262 -2.77 -16.56 1.30
N ALA A 263 -3.29 -17.43 2.16
CA ALA A 263 -3.15 -17.30 3.62
C ALA A 263 -1.73 -17.56 4.14
N GLY A 264 -0.86 -18.19 3.33
CA GLY A 264 0.53 -18.48 3.71
C GLY A 264 1.53 -17.38 3.36
N MET A 265 1.10 -16.27 2.78
CA MET A 265 2.00 -15.23 2.27
C MET A 265 2.81 -14.56 3.37
N ALA A 266 2.18 -14.23 4.51
CA ALA A 266 2.85 -13.60 5.64
C ALA A 266 3.95 -14.45 6.28
N CYS A 267 3.92 -15.78 6.04
CA CYS A 267 4.82 -16.74 6.68
C CYS A 267 5.86 -17.32 5.71
N THR A 268 5.79 -16.95 4.43
CA THR A 268 6.67 -17.48 3.39
C THR A 268 7.50 -16.34 2.83
N ALA A 269 8.73 -16.22 3.33
CA ALA A 269 9.70 -15.25 2.80
C ALA A 269 9.85 -15.42 1.27
N GLY A 270 10.05 -14.31 0.57
CA GLY A 270 10.25 -14.34 -0.88
C GLY A 270 8.97 -14.45 -1.73
N THR A 271 7.77 -14.57 -1.14
CA THR A 271 6.53 -14.66 -1.94
C THR A 271 6.32 -13.41 -2.80
N ALA A 272 6.49 -12.22 -2.23
CA ALA A 272 6.40 -10.96 -2.98
C ALA A 272 7.51 -10.86 -4.03
N ALA A 273 8.75 -11.22 -3.68
CA ALA A 273 9.88 -11.24 -4.60
C ALA A 273 9.61 -12.10 -5.84
N ARG A 274 9.03 -13.29 -5.65
CA ARG A 274 8.66 -14.19 -6.75
C ARG A 274 7.66 -13.56 -7.71
N MET A 275 6.65 -12.85 -7.20
CA MET A 275 5.69 -12.10 -8.02
C MET A 275 6.40 -10.99 -8.80
N PHE A 276 7.24 -10.20 -8.11
CA PHE A 276 7.94 -9.08 -8.73
C PHE A 276 8.96 -9.54 -9.79
N ARG A 277 9.63 -10.69 -9.55
CA ARG A 277 10.52 -11.31 -10.53
C ARG A 277 9.76 -11.72 -11.79
N ALA A 278 8.61 -12.37 -11.65
CA ALA A 278 7.81 -12.78 -12.81
C ALA A 278 7.38 -11.58 -13.67
N LEU A 279 7.02 -10.47 -13.06
CA LEU A 279 6.70 -9.23 -13.77
C LEU A 279 7.94 -8.63 -14.44
N ALA A 280 9.07 -8.62 -13.73
CA ALA A 280 10.35 -8.11 -14.25
C ALA A 280 10.84 -8.89 -15.46
N ASP A 281 10.82 -10.23 -15.41
CA ASP A 281 11.26 -11.13 -16.50
C ASP A 281 10.36 -10.95 -17.75
N ALA A 282 9.12 -10.52 -17.53
CA ALA A 282 8.21 -10.14 -18.60
C ALA A 282 8.36 -8.66 -19.04
N ALA A 283 9.34 -7.92 -18.52
CA ALA A 283 9.53 -6.48 -18.75
C ALA A 283 8.26 -5.64 -18.44
N ILE A 284 7.46 -6.05 -17.44
CA ILE A 284 6.30 -5.33 -16.95
C ILE A 284 6.72 -4.47 -15.77
N ASN A 285 6.51 -3.16 -15.88
CA ASN A 285 6.80 -2.23 -14.79
C ASN A 285 5.70 -2.26 -13.72
N ILE A 286 6.09 -2.07 -12.47
CA ILE A 286 5.17 -1.96 -11.33
C ILE A 286 5.07 -0.49 -10.96
N GLU A 287 3.87 0.07 -11.10
CA GLU A 287 3.59 1.48 -10.78
C GLU A 287 3.27 1.69 -9.30
N MET A 288 2.62 0.69 -8.66
CA MET A 288 2.30 0.72 -7.25
C MET A 288 2.30 -0.70 -6.67
N ILE A 289 2.77 -0.82 -5.43
CA ILE A 289 2.67 -2.05 -4.64
C ILE A 289 1.85 -1.76 -3.39
N ALA A 290 0.91 -2.66 -3.11
CA ALA A 290 0.18 -2.70 -1.85
C ALA A 290 0.13 -4.14 -1.34
N THR A 291 0.51 -4.35 -0.09
CA THR A 291 0.54 -5.68 0.51
C THR A 291 -0.35 -5.79 1.74
N SER A 292 -0.83 -6.99 1.98
CA SER A 292 -1.45 -7.42 3.23
C SER A 292 -1.00 -8.84 3.55
N GLU A 293 -1.40 -9.37 4.70
CA GLU A 293 -1.02 -10.72 5.15
C GLU A 293 -1.47 -11.84 4.20
N ILE A 294 -2.51 -11.61 3.42
CA ILE A 294 -3.12 -12.61 2.53
C ILE A 294 -3.07 -12.20 1.05
N ARG A 295 -2.53 -11.03 0.73
CA ARG A 295 -2.56 -10.51 -0.64
C ARG A 295 -1.35 -9.60 -0.91
N THR A 296 -0.72 -9.80 -2.06
CA THR A 296 0.22 -8.86 -2.66
C THR A 296 -0.39 -8.39 -3.98
N SER A 297 -0.59 -7.08 -4.11
CA SER A 297 -1.16 -6.46 -5.31
C SER A 297 -0.12 -5.57 -5.98
N CYS A 298 0.02 -5.73 -7.30
CA CYS A 298 0.81 -4.85 -8.15
C CYS A 298 -0.13 -4.12 -9.11
N VAL A 299 0.05 -2.83 -9.21
CA VAL A 299 -0.55 -2.01 -10.24
C VAL A 299 0.42 -1.95 -11.41
N VAL A 300 -0.08 -2.20 -12.59
CA VAL A 300 0.66 -2.16 -13.85
C VAL A 300 -0.13 -1.38 -14.88
N ALA A 301 0.49 -1.01 -16.01
CA ALA A 301 -0.24 -0.42 -17.12
C ALA A 301 -1.40 -1.34 -17.57
N GLU A 302 -2.57 -0.78 -17.89
CA GLU A 302 -3.76 -1.56 -18.27
C GLU A 302 -3.46 -2.53 -19.42
N ALA A 303 -2.66 -2.10 -20.40
CA ALA A 303 -2.27 -2.91 -21.54
C ALA A 303 -1.50 -4.18 -21.17
N ASP A 304 -0.80 -4.16 -20.03
CA ASP A 304 -0.02 -5.30 -19.54
C ASP A 304 -0.82 -6.22 -18.60
N GLY A 305 -2.03 -5.85 -18.21
CA GLY A 305 -2.81 -6.53 -17.16
C GLY A 305 -2.98 -8.03 -17.38
N VAL A 306 -3.42 -8.45 -18.58
CA VAL A 306 -3.62 -9.87 -18.91
C VAL A 306 -2.29 -10.63 -18.92
N ARG A 307 -1.25 -10.03 -19.48
CA ARG A 307 0.09 -10.62 -19.52
C ARG A 307 0.65 -10.75 -18.10
N ALA A 308 0.46 -9.74 -17.26
CA ALA A 308 0.84 -9.76 -15.87
C ALA A 308 0.13 -10.88 -15.08
N LEU A 309 -1.18 -11.06 -15.28
CA LEU A 309 -1.93 -12.18 -14.70
C LEU A 309 -1.30 -13.53 -15.09
N GLN A 310 -1.01 -13.74 -16.38
CA GLN A 310 -0.49 -15.00 -16.89
C GLN A 310 0.90 -15.35 -16.32
N VAL A 311 1.83 -14.38 -16.31
CA VAL A 311 3.19 -14.63 -15.82
C VAL A 311 3.22 -14.84 -14.30
N VAL A 312 2.41 -14.10 -13.54
CA VAL A 312 2.30 -14.29 -12.09
C VAL A 312 1.64 -15.64 -11.77
N HIS A 313 0.58 -16.01 -12.47
CA HIS A 313 -0.08 -17.31 -12.32
C HIS A 313 0.89 -18.48 -12.60
N GLY A 314 1.64 -18.38 -13.68
CA GLY A 314 2.69 -19.36 -14.04
C GLY A 314 3.80 -19.43 -12.99
N ALA A 315 4.25 -18.28 -12.49
CA ALA A 315 5.28 -18.22 -11.47
C ALA A 315 4.91 -18.95 -10.17
N PHE A 316 3.63 -18.96 -9.78
CA PHE A 316 3.16 -19.69 -8.60
C PHE A 316 2.73 -21.14 -8.89
N GLY A 317 2.88 -21.62 -10.12
CA GLY A 317 2.56 -23.01 -10.48
C GLY A 317 1.07 -23.33 -10.36
N LEU A 318 0.20 -22.33 -10.50
CA LEU A 318 -1.25 -22.48 -10.39
C LEU A 318 -1.91 -23.05 -11.65
N GLY A 319 -1.12 -23.52 -12.62
CA GLY A 319 -1.54 -24.09 -13.90
C GLY A 319 -2.21 -25.44 -13.78
N GLY A 320 -3.43 -25.46 -13.28
CA GLY A 320 -4.44 -26.49 -13.51
C GLY A 320 -5.57 -25.82 -14.31
N HIS A 321 -6.00 -26.40 -15.35
CA HIS A 321 -6.88 -26.07 -16.44
C HIS A 321 -8.09 -25.10 -16.27
N HIS A 322 -8.10 -24.09 -15.41
CA HIS A 322 -9.18 -23.07 -15.39
C HIS A 322 -8.68 -21.70 -14.96
N THR A 323 -8.45 -20.82 -15.92
CA THR A 323 -8.44 -19.38 -15.70
C THR A 323 -9.88 -18.88 -15.71
N HIS A 324 -10.42 -18.48 -14.58
CA HIS A 324 -11.66 -17.69 -14.53
C HIS A 324 -11.30 -16.22 -14.59
N GLN A 325 -11.63 -15.58 -15.70
CA GLN A 325 -11.68 -14.14 -15.82
C GLN A 325 -12.94 -13.68 -15.09
N VAL A 326 -12.80 -13.00 -13.96
CA VAL A 326 -13.93 -12.37 -13.30
C VAL A 326 -14.07 -10.99 -13.90
N GLU A 327 -14.90 -10.88 -14.94
CA GLU A 327 -15.48 -9.61 -15.34
C GLU A 327 -16.32 -9.09 -14.15
N GLY A 328 -16.21 -7.78 -13.88
CA GLY A 328 -16.89 -7.16 -12.76
C GLY A 328 -18.39 -7.46 -12.77
N THR A 329 -18.82 -8.36 -11.90
CA THR A 329 -20.23 -8.59 -11.63
C THR A 329 -20.76 -7.39 -10.86
N GLU A 330 -21.72 -6.68 -11.46
CA GLU A 330 -22.64 -5.81 -10.76
C GLU A 330 -23.21 -6.60 -9.57
N ALA A 331 -23.09 -6.02 -8.39
CA ALA A 331 -23.70 -6.60 -7.19
C ALA A 331 -25.23 -6.65 -7.43
N PRO A 332 -25.89 -7.78 -7.19
CA PRO A 332 -27.35 -7.81 -7.27
C PRO A 332 -27.94 -6.91 -6.20
N ASP A 333 -28.87 -6.05 -6.60
CA ASP A 333 -29.74 -5.31 -5.70
C ASP A 333 -30.43 -6.33 -4.76
N LEU A 334 -30.05 -6.30 -3.52
CA LEU A 334 -30.78 -7.02 -2.46
C LEU A 334 -31.88 -6.11 -1.90
N PRO A 335 -33.08 -6.66 -1.71
CA PRO A 335 -34.26 -5.93 -1.28
C PRO A 335 -34.18 -5.32 0.12
#